data_955815314217fefeb1ffe325af2475d4
#
_entry.id   955815314217fefeb1ffe325af2475d4
#
_cell.length_a   1.000
_cell.length_b   1.000
_cell.length_c   1.000
_cell.angle_alpha   90.00
_cell.angle_beta   90.00
_cell.angle_gamma   90.00
#
_symmetry.space_group_name_H-M   'P 1'
#
loop_
_entity.id
_entity.type
_entity.pdbx_description
1 polymer ?
#
loop_
_entity_poly.entity_id
_entity_poly.type
_entity_poly.pdbx_seq_one_letter_code
_entity_poly.pdbx_strand_id
1 'polypeptide(L)'
;MRLPTIEGTIRRRILVNYRVNPTVIQRLLPSRFRPKLYEGRAVAGVCLIRLEHIRPKILPAFIGINSENAAHRVAVLWDDDQGVTREGVFIPRRDTDSEINHLMGGRIFPGEHNKAAFTVQESETEISFSMESRDGEVKVDLAGRISDALPNSSVFPSLSAASSFFETGSLGYSVTGDAHRLDGIELETKEWRVEPLTLDRVNSSFFADEERFPKGSVEFDHALIMRNIAHEWHSASDLYV
;
A
#
# COMPACT_ATOMS: atom_id res chain seq x y z
N MET A 1 10.86 11.04 17.86
CA MET A 1 10.44 12.47 17.58
C MET A 1 9.10 12.36 16.89
N ARG A 2 8.03 13.00 17.39
CA ARG A 2 6.74 12.98 16.70
C ARG A 2 6.86 13.83 15.44
N LEU A 3 6.57 13.23 14.29
CA LEU A 3 6.50 13.97 13.03
C LEU A 3 5.34 14.98 13.10
N PRO A 4 5.49 16.17 12.50
CA PRO A 4 4.34 17.06 12.32
C PRO A 4 3.30 16.35 11.43
N THR A 5 2.03 16.69 11.59
CA THR A 5 0.99 16.27 10.65
C THR A 5 1.39 16.69 9.24
N ILE A 6 1.42 15.73 8.32
CA ILE A 6 1.70 15.94 6.90
C ILE A 6 0.35 15.94 6.17
N GLU A 7 0.13 16.90 5.30
CA GLU A 7 -1.06 16.94 4.45
C GLU A 7 -0.72 16.98 2.98
N GLY A 8 -1.68 16.61 2.14
CA GLY A 8 -1.56 16.67 0.70
C GLY A 8 -2.77 16.09 -0.02
N THR A 9 -2.57 15.79 -1.29
CA THR A 9 -3.60 15.19 -2.13
C THR A 9 -3.11 13.86 -2.68
N ILE A 10 -3.89 12.83 -2.50
CA ILE A 10 -3.79 11.58 -3.26
C ILE A 10 -4.38 11.88 -4.64
N ARG A 11 -3.53 12.19 -5.61
CA ARG A 11 -3.97 12.43 -6.98
C ARG A 11 -4.55 11.17 -7.61
N ARG A 12 -3.87 10.03 -7.36
CA ARG A 12 -4.28 8.69 -7.76
C ARG A 12 -3.75 7.69 -6.74
N ARG A 13 -4.55 6.69 -6.40
CA ARG A 13 -4.12 5.52 -5.64
C ARG A 13 -4.76 4.28 -6.22
N ILE A 14 -3.94 3.34 -6.68
CA ILE A 14 -4.37 2.04 -7.17
C ILE A 14 -4.04 1.02 -6.11
N LEU A 15 -5.01 0.21 -5.74
CA LEU A 15 -4.85 -0.93 -4.84
C LEU A 15 -4.92 -2.20 -5.70
N VAL A 16 -3.78 -2.78 -6.03
CA VAL A 16 -3.70 -4.08 -6.73
C VAL A 16 -3.68 -5.16 -5.67
N ASN A 17 -4.68 -6.00 -5.62
CA ASN A 17 -4.91 -6.92 -4.52
C ASN A 17 -4.79 -8.38 -4.97
N TYR A 18 -4.17 -9.18 -4.11
CA TYR A 18 -3.95 -10.60 -4.28
C TYR A 18 -4.55 -11.35 -3.10
N ARG A 19 -5.22 -12.49 -3.38
CA ARG A 19 -5.57 -13.47 -2.37
C ARG A 19 -4.40 -14.43 -2.18
N VAL A 20 -4.04 -14.68 -0.94
CA VAL A 20 -2.86 -15.46 -0.58
C VAL A 20 -3.23 -16.57 0.41
N ASN A 21 -2.54 -17.70 0.32
CA ASN A 21 -2.64 -18.74 1.33
C ASN A 21 -2.16 -18.20 2.71
N PRO A 22 -2.99 -18.24 3.77
CA PRO A 22 -2.65 -17.67 5.08
C PRO A 22 -1.36 -18.24 5.68
N THR A 23 -1.10 -19.53 5.51
CA THR A 23 0.11 -20.18 6.05
C THR A 23 1.37 -19.69 5.34
N VAL A 24 1.29 -19.40 4.04
CA VAL A 24 2.41 -18.88 3.26
C VAL A 24 2.72 -17.45 3.67
N ILE A 25 1.71 -16.58 3.69
CA ILE A 25 1.94 -15.17 4.03
C ILE A 25 2.39 -14.99 5.48
N GLN A 26 1.94 -15.86 6.40
CA GLN A 26 2.37 -15.81 7.82
C GLN A 26 3.88 -15.92 7.98
N ARG A 27 4.57 -16.65 7.10
CA ARG A 27 6.03 -16.81 7.15
C ARG A 27 6.79 -15.53 6.78
N LEU A 28 6.13 -14.61 6.09
CA LEU A 28 6.69 -13.33 5.65
C LEU A 28 6.37 -12.21 6.65
N LEU A 29 5.53 -12.48 7.65
CA LEU A 29 5.13 -11.49 8.64
C LEU A 29 6.04 -11.54 9.87
N PRO A 30 6.40 -10.39 10.46
CA PRO A 30 6.92 -10.34 11.83
C PRO A 30 6.02 -11.09 12.80
N SER A 31 6.61 -11.68 13.84
CA SER A 31 5.94 -12.59 14.79
C SER A 31 4.71 -11.98 15.48
N ARG A 32 4.69 -10.67 15.65
CA ARG A 32 3.58 -9.94 16.28
C ARG A 32 2.34 -9.87 15.39
N PHE A 33 2.47 -10.05 14.07
CA PHE A 33 1.37 -9.96 13.12
C PHE A 33 0.79 -11.32 12.77
N ARG A 34 -0.53 -11.33 12.56
CA ARG A 34 -1.25 -12.41 11.87
C ARG A 34 -2.00 -11.82 10.67
N PRO A 35 -2.16 -12.55 9.56
CA PRO A 35 -2.88 -12.03 8.40
C PRO A 35 -4.35 -11.76 8.75
N LYS A 36 -4.88 -10.61 8.33
CA LYS A 36 -6.32 -10.35 8.32
C LYS A 36 -6.93 -11.13 7.17
N LEU A 37 -7.88 -12.01 7.48
CA LEU A 37 -8.51 -12.90 6.51
C LEU A 37 -9.84 -12.35 6.02
N TYR A 38 -10.13 -12.64 4.76
CA TYR A 38 -11.47 -12.55 4.19
C TYR A 38 -11.81 -13.89 3.52
N GLU A 39 -12.93 -14.51 3.91
CA GLU A 39 -13.35 -15.85 3.43
C GLU A 39 -12.20 -16.89 3.47
N GLY A 40 -11.43 -16.89 4.55
CA GLY A 40 -10.31 -17.82 4.75
C GLY A 40 -9.06 -17.54 3.91
N ARG A 41 -9.02 -16.46 3.16
CA ARG A 41 -7.85 -16.01 2.38
C ARG A 41 -7.23 -14.78 3.02
N ALA A 42 -5.91 -14.74 3.06
CA ALA A 42 -5.19 -13.51 3.39
C ALA A 42 -5.21 -12.56 2.19
N VAL A 43 -5.20 -11.27 2.47
CA VAL A 43 -5.19 -10.21 1.44
C VAL A 43 -3.86 -9.47 1.51
N ALA A 44 -3.12 -9.51 0.42
CA ALA A 44 -1.91 -8.74 0.22
C ALA A 44 -2.02 -7.91 -1.07
N GLY A 45 -1.05 -7.05 -1.34
CA GLY A 45 -1.09 -6.28 -2.58
C GLY A 45 0.00 -5.24 -2.70
N VAL A 46 -0.06 -4.47 -3.76
CA VAL A 46 0.75 -3.27 -3.94
C VAL A 46 -0.17 -2.05 -4.08
N CYS A 47 0.16 -1.02 -3.31
CA CYS A 47 -0.46 0.29 -3.39
C CYS A 47 0.42 1.19 -4.26
N LEU A 48 -0.09 1.64 -5.41
CA LEU A 48 0.59 2.54 -6.35
C LEU A 48 -0.05 3.91 -6.20
N ILE A 49 0.71 4.90 -5.73
CA ILE A 49 0.14 6.16 -5.29
C ILE A 49 0.90 7.37 -5.83
N ARG A 50 0.20 8.24 -6.54
CA ARG A 50 0.64 9.59 -6.90
C ARG A 50 0.22 10.55 -5.82
N LEU A 51 1.20 11.16 -5.19
CA LEU A 51 1.02 12.17 -4.15
C LEU A 51 1.36 13.55 -4.69
N GLU A 52 0.56 14.54 -4.31
CA GLU A 52 0.79 15.94 -4.70
C GLU A 52 0.64 16.87 -3.50
N HIS A 53 1.44 17.94 -3.52
CA HIS A 53 1.45 18.99 -2.48
C HIS A 53 1.74 18.47 -1.07
N ILE A 54 2.54 17.41 -0.95
CA ILE A 54 2.90 16.79 0.33
C ILE A 54 3.80 17.73 1.13
N ARG A 55 3.37 18.14 2.31
CA ARG A 55 4.05 19.09 3.17
C ARG A 55 3.61 18.98 4.63
N PRO A 56 4.41 19.46 5.57
CA PRO A 56 3.92 19.76 6.91
C PRO A 56 2.71 20.70 6.85
N LYS A 57 1.64 20.41 7.58
CA LYS A 57 0.35 21.12 7.56
C LYS A 57 0.49 22.63 7.85
N ILE A 58 1.52 23.01 8.59
CA ILE A 58 1.81 24.43 8.94
C ILE A 58 2.43 25.23 7.77
N LEU A 59 2.86 24.57 6.70
CA LEU A 59 3.55 25.20 5.58
C LEU A 59 2.59 25.49 4.41
N PRO A 60 2.85 26.57 3.62
CA PRO A 60 2.02 26.91 2.48
C PRO A 60 2.04 25.83 1.38
N ALA A 61 0.93 25.70 0.64
CA ALA A 61 0.76 24.66 -0.37
C ALA A 61 1.81 24.68 -1.50
N PHE A 62 2.36 25.84 -1.84
CA PHE A 62 3.30 25.98 -2.96
C PHE A 62 4.68 25.34 -2.72
N ILE A 63 5.01 24.99 -1.47
CA ILE A 63 6.27 24.30 -1.14
C ILE A 63 6.10 22.77 -1.02
N GLY A 64 4.90 22.27 -1.28
CA GLY A 64 4.63 20.83 -1.27
C GLY A 64 5.37 20.09 -2.38
N ILE A 65 5.78 18.87 -2.10
CA ILE A 65 6.44 17.97 -3.06
C ILE A 65 5.45 17.01 -3.68
N ASN A 66 5.77 16.57 -4.89
CA ASN A 66 5.02 15.55 -5.60
C ASN A 66 5.89 14.31 -5.76
N SER A 67 5.27 13.13 -5.75
CA SER A 67 5.99 11.87 -5.96
C SER A 67 5.10 10.74 -6.46
N GLU A 68 5.70 9.82 -7.23
CA GLU A 68 5.17 8.49 -7.48
C GLU A 68 5.75 7.52 -6.45
N ASN A 69 4.90 6.66 -5.91
CA ASN A 69 5.30 5.72 -4.88
C ASN A 69 4.61 4.38 -5.07
N ALA A 70 5.27 3.32 -4.62
CA ALA A 70 4.72 1.98 -4.50
C ALA A 70 4.96 1.44 -3.09
N ALA A 71 3.98 0.74 -2.53
CA ALA A 71 4.12 0.07 -1.24
C ALA A 71 3.53 -1.33 -1.32
N HIS A 72 4.38 -2.35 -1.19
CA HIS A 72 3.92 -3.72 -1.01
C HIS A 72 3.34 -3.84 0.40
N ARG A 73 2.18 -4.44 0.54
CA ARG A 73 1.43 -4.46 1.80
C ARG A 73 0.73 -5.78 2.03
N VAL A 74 0.56 -6.11 3.29
CA VAL A 74 -0.26 -7.24 3.77
C VAL A 74 -1.26 -6.71 4.78
N ALA A 75 -2.53 -7.05 4.65
CA ALA A 75 -3.53 -6.74 5.67
C ALA A 75 -3.28 -7.63 6.90
N VAL A 76 -3.13 -7.02 8.07
CA VAL A 76 -2.74 -7.70 9.30
C VAL A 76 -3.59 -7.35 10.49
N LEU A 77 -3.58 -8.25 11.47
CA LEU A 77 -4.10 -8.06 12.82
C LEU A 77 -2.95 -8.24 13.81
N TRP A 78 -3.02 -7.56 14.96
CA TRP A 78 -2.15 -7.77 16.11
C TRP A 78 -2.87 -7.38 17.39
N ASP A 79 -2.40 -7.88 18.51
CA ASP A 79 -2.93 -7.46 19.80
C ASP A 79 -1.99 -6.38 20.39
N ASP A 80 -2.56 -5.27 20.83
CA ASP A 80 -1.81 -4.22 21.50
C ASP A 80 -1.42 -4.63 22.94
N ASP A 81 -0.68 -3.77 23.62
CA ASP A 81 -0.18 -4.06 24.99
C ASP A 81 -1.32 -4.14 26.03
N GLN A 82 -2.56 -3.77 25.66
CA GLN A 82 -3.77 -3.92 26.48
C GLN A 82 -4.57 -5.17 26.09
N GLY A 83 -4.10 -5.97 25.15
CA GLY A 83 -4.76 -7.16 24.64
C GLY A 83 -5.94 -6.85 23.68
N VAL A 84 -6.04 -5.61 23.19
CA VAL A 84 -7.04 -5.24 22.20
C VAL A 84 -6.54 -5.58 20.80
N THR A 85 -7.32 -6.35 20.05
CA THR A 85 -6.99 -6.63 18.65
C THR A 85 -7.10 -5.37 17.80
N ARG A 86 -6.01 -5.03 17.15
CA ARG A 86 -5.88 -3.94 16.20
C ARG A 86 -5.75 -4.50 14.79
N GLU A 87 -6.06 -3.66 13.80
CA GLU A 87 -5.92 -3.99 12.40
C GLU A 87 -5.21 -2.89 11.62
N GLY A 88 -4.58 -3.26 10.51
CA GLY A 88 -3.86 -2.33 9.66
C GLY A 88 -3.12 -3.06 8.54
N VAL A 89 -2.04 -2.46 8.07
CA VAL A 89 -1.20 -3.04 7.01
C VAL A 89 0.26 -3.12 7.45
N PHE A 90 0.87 -4.26 7.21
CA PHE A 90 2.32 -4.41 7.24
C PHE A 90 2.89 -4.08 5.87
N ILE A 91 3.95 -3.28 5.81
CA ILE A 91 4.56 -2.79 4.57
C ILE A 91 6.02 -3.25 4.54
N PRO A 92 6.30 -4.40 3.91
CA PRO A 92 7.67 -4.93 3.80
C PRO A 92 8.57 -4.14 2.86
N ARG A 93 7.98 -3.37 1.92
CA ARG A 93 8.76 -2.61 0.94
C ARG A 93 8.02 -1.37 0.47
N ARG A 94 8.78 -0.27 0.36
CA ARG A 94 8.36 0.98 -0.29
C ARG A 94 9.36 1.37 -1.37
N ASP A 95 8.83 1.88 -2.48
CA ASP A 95 9.60 2.39 -3.61
C ASP A 95 9.10 3.78 -3.98
N THR A 96 9.99 4.69 -4.40
CA THR A 96 9.66 6.09 -4.70
C THR A 96 10.55 6.66 -5.82
N ASP A 97 10.01 7.60 -6.59
CA ASP A 97 10.81 8.42 -7.52
C ASP A 97 11.45 9.63 -6.83
N SER A 98 10.99 9.99 -5.62
CA SER A 98 11.43 11.17 -4.89
C SER A 98 12.78 10.96 -4.21
N GLU A 99 13.78 11.81 -4.54
CA GLU A 99 15.07 11.83 -3.83
C GLU A 99 14.87 12.20 -2.34
N ILE A 100 13.93 13.12 -2.06
CA ILE A 100 13.64 13.55 -0.69
C ILE A 100 13.09 12.40 0.12
N ASN A 101 12.11 11.67 -0.41
CA ASN A 101 11.52 10.51 0.30
C ASN A 101 12.58 9.42 0.55
N HIS A 102 13.44 9.18 -0.42
CA HIS A 102 14.54 8.20 -0.29
C HIS A 102 15.55 8.62 0.79
N LEU A 103 16.03 9.87 0.76
CA LEU A 103 17.03 10.36 1.70
C LEU A 103 16.47 10.55 3.12
N MET A 104 15.18 10.86 3.24
CA MET A 104 14.50 11.16 4.50
C MET A 104 13.68 9.97 5.03
N GLY A 105 13.65 8.85 4.31
CA GLY A 105 13.01 7.61 4.74
C GLY A 105 13.54 7.14 6.10
N GLY A 106 12.65 6.74 7.00
CA GLY A 106 12.96 6.41 8.39
C GLY A 106 13.32 7.59 9.29
N ARG A 107 13.37 8.83 8.76
CA ARG A 107 13.64 10.06 9.53
C ARG A 107 12.47 11.03 9.54
N ILE A 108 11.91 11.31 8.36
CA ILE A 108 10.74 12.21 8.19
C ILE A 108 9.54 11.42 7.66
N PHE A 109 9.79 10.45 6.77
CA PHE A 109 8.75 9.54 6.29
C PHE A 109 8.99 8.14 6.87
N PRO A 110 7.96 7.48 7.40
CA PRO A 110 8.09 6.17 8.02
C PRO A 110 8.60 5.10 7.05
N GLY A 111 9.52 4.28 7.55
CA GLY A 111 10.10 3.17 6.83
C GLY A 111 11.17 3.55 5.81
N GLU A 112 11.83 2.54 5.28
CA GLU A 112 12.80 2.68 4.20
C GLU A 112 12.11 2.86 2.86
N HIS A 113 12.66 3.76 2.03
CA HIS A 113 12.17 4.04 0.69
C HIS A 113 13.27 3.75 -0.32
N ASN A 114 13.05 2.73 -1.16
CA ASN A 114 13.95 2.40 -2.26
C ASN A 114 13.69 3.31 -3.46
N LYS A 115 14.74 3.60 -4.23
CA LYS A 115 14.57 4.37 -5.46
C LYS A 115 14.02 3.50 -6.57
N ALA A 116 13.06 4.06 -7.31
CA ALA A 116 12.48 3.41 -8.48
C ALA A 116 12.21 4.41 -9.61
N ALA A 117 12.15 3.90 -10.82
CA ALA A 117 11.68 4.62 -12.00
C ALA A 117 10.20 4.27 -12.23
N PHE A 118 9.40 5.29 -12.53
CA PHE A 118 7.98 5.16 -12.82
C PHE A 118 7.66 5.71 -14.20
N THR A 119 6.83 4.99 -14.94
CA THR A 119 6.25 5.45 -16.20
C THR A 119 4.75 5.27 -16.10
N VAL A 120 4.01 6.37 -16.20
CA VAL A 120 2.55 6.36 -16.05
C VAL A 120 1.91 7.10 -17.21
N GLN A 121 0.93 6.49 -17.83
CA GLN A 121 0.04 7.08 -18.82
C GLN A 121 -1.39 6.85 -18.34
N GLU A 122 -2.14 7.92 -18.13
CA GLU A 122 -3.50 7.82 -17.62
C GLU A 122 -4.44 8.81 -18.28
N SER A 123 -5.68 8.39 -18.41
CA SER A 123 -6.84 9.21 -18.78
C SER A 123 -7.88 9.15 -17.65
N GLU A 124 -9.09 9.65 -17.91
CA GLU A 124 -10.20 9.51 -16.96
C GLU A 124 -10.60 8.05 -16.76
N THR A 125 -10.50 7.23 -17.81
CA THR A 125 -11.02 5.85 -17.82
C THR A 125 -9.95 4.78 -17.92
N GLU A 126 -8.75 5.08 -18.39
CA GLU A 126 -7.69 4.09 -18.64
C GLU A 126 -6.40 4.45 -17.93
N ILE A 127 -5.62 3.44 -17.62
CA ILE A 127 -4.30 3.60 -17.03
C ILE A 127 -3.33 2.52 -17.53
N SER A 128 -2.10 2.96 -17.83
CA SER A 128 -0.93 2.11 -18.00
C SER A 128 0.14 2.57 -17.02
N PHE A 129 0.69 1.65 -16.26
CA PHE A 129 1.64 1.93 -15.19
C PHE A 129 2.78 0.93 -15.22
N SER A 130 4.00 1.41 -15.14
CA SER A 130 5.20 0.61 -14.99
C SER A 130 6.09 1.19 -13.92
N MET A 131 6.66 0.34 -13.09
CA MET A 131 7.65 0.68 -12.06
C MET A 131 8.77 -0.36 -12.05
N GLU A 132 10.01 0.11 -11.98
CA GLU A 132 11.18 -0.72 -11.77
C GLU A 132 12.06 -0.10 -10.69
N SER A 133 12.37 -0.87 -9.66
CA SER A 133 13.28 -0.43 -8.59
C SER A 133 14.73 -0.39 -9.08
N ARG A 134 15.52 0.57 -8.60
CA ARG A 134 16.94 0.72 -9.04
C ARG A 134 17.84 -0.41 -8.59
N ASP A 135 17.48 -1.11 -7.51
CA ASP A 135 18.17 -2.32 -7.05
C ASP A 135 17.84 -3.56 -7.90
N GLY A 136 16.86 -3.44 -8.82
CA GLY A 136 16.43 -4.52 -9.71
C GLY A 136 15.56 -5.60 -9.04
N GLU A 137 15.24 -5.45 -7.75
CA GLU A 137 14.52 -6.48 -7.01
C GLU A 137 13.02 -6.52 -7.33
N VAL A 138 12.43 -5.36 -7.66
CA VAL A 138 10.99 -5.27 -7.85
C VAL A 138 10.62 -4.56 -9.14
N LYS A 139 9.68 -5.19 -9.87
CA LYS A 139 9.01 -4.63 -11.05
C LYS A 139 7.51 -4.80 -10.92
N VAL A 140 6.77 -3.76 -11.29
CA VAL A 140 5.31 -3.79 -11.40
C VAL A 140 4.93 -3.23 -12.76
N ASP A 141 4.08 -3.93 -13.49
CA ASP A 141 3.53 -3.50 -14.76
C ASP A 141 2.05 -3.83 -14.80
N LEU A 142 1.22 -2.85 -15.10
CA LEU A 142 -0.22 -3.06 -15.26
C LEU A 142 -0.79 -2.14 -16.34
N ALA A 143 -1.90 -2.61 -16.92
CA ALA A 143 -2.77 -1.79 -17.77
C ALA A 143 -4.21 -2.20 -17.54
N GLY A 144 -5.11 -1.23 -17.57
CA GLY A 144 -6.53 -1.50 -17.35
C GLY A 144 -7.38 -0.25 -17.45
N ARG A 145 -8.66 -0.42 -17.13
CA ARG A 145 -9.70 0.61 -17.24
C ARG A 145 -10.66 0.58 -16.07
N ILE A 146 -11.28 1.72 -15.80
CA ILE A 146 -12.39 1.82 -14.83
C ILE A 146 -13.49 0.87 -15.25
N SER A 147 -14.11 0.21 -14.29
CA SER A 147 -15.22 -0.71 -14.51
C SER A 147 -16.30 -0.53 -13.45
N ASP A 148 -17.46 -1.14 -13.70
CA ASP A 148 -18.63 -1.00 -12.82
C ASP A 148 -18.67 -2.05 -11.71
N ALA A 149 -17.87 -3.11 -11.81
CA ALA A 149 -17.90 -4.23 -10.89
C ALA A 149 -16.52 -4.87 -10.69
N LEU A 150 -16.37 -5.57 -9.57
CA LEU A 150 -15.23 -6.46 -9.32
C LEU A 150 -15.28 -7.68 -10.24
N PRO A 151 -14.13 -8.33 -10.50
CA PRO A 151 -14.12 -9.63 -11.17
C PRO A 151 -14.98 -10.66 -10.44
N ASN A 152 -15.74 -11.48 -11.18
CA ASN A 152 -16.55 -12.55 -10.58
C ASN A 152 -15.73 -13.58 -9.77
N SER A 153 -14.43 -13.65 -10.01
CA SER A 153 -13.48 -14.51 -9.28
C SER A 153 -12.98 -13.89 -7.97
N SER A 154 -13.32 -12.63 -7.67
CA SER A 154 -12.90 -11.98 -6.43
C SER A 154 -13.45 -12.71 -5.20
N VAL A 155 -12.65 -12.73 -4.12
CA VAL A 155 -13.13 -13.23 -2.82
C VAL A 155 -14.19 -12.30 -2.21
N PHE A 156 -14.26 -11.04 -2.66
CA PHE A 156 -15.24 -10.07 -2.19
C PHE A 156 -16.51 -10.14 -3.05
N PRO A 157 -17.69 -10.32 -2.44
CA PRO A 157 -18.95 -10.46 -3.17
C PRO A 157 -19.44 -9.13 -3.78
N SER A 158 -18.87 -8.00 -3.37
CA SER A 158 -19.27 -6.68 -3.84
C SER A 158 -18.18 -5.64 -3.65
N LEU A 159 -18.27 -4.53 -4.39
CA LEU A 159 -17.42 -3.36 -4.18
C LEU A 159 -17.52 -2.81 -2.75
N SER A 160 -18.71 -2.80 -2.17
CA SER A 160 -18.93 -2.34 -0.78
C SER A 160 -18.16 -3.21 0.22
N ALA A 161 -18.18 -4.55 0.06
CA ALA A 161 -17.45 -5.46 0.93
C ALA A 161 -15.93 -5.25 0.83
N ALA A 162 -15.40 -5.13 -0.39
CA ALA A 162 -13.99 -4.83 -0.62
C ALA A 162 -13.62 -3.45 -0.05
N SER A 163 -14.42 -2.42 -0.33
CA SER A 163 -14.22 -1.06 0.16
C SER A 163 -14.10 -1.01 1.68
N SER A 164 -15.06 -1.59 2.39
CA SER A 164 -15.06 -1.63 3.86
C SER A 164 -13.84 -2.37 4.43
N PHE A 165 -13.39 -3.45 3.76
CA PHE A 165 -12.20 -4.18 4.20
C PHE A 165 -10.93 -3.32 4.16
N PHE A 166 -10.78 -2.45 3.14
CA PHE A 166 -9.58 -1.61 2.97
C PHE A 166 -9.68 -0.28 3.71
N GLU A 167 -10.85 0.26 3.93
CA GLU A 167 -11.07 1.52 4.65
C GLU A 167 -10.57 1.45 6.09
N THR A 168 -10.77 0.31 6.76
CA THR A 168 -10.30 0.09 8.14
C THR A 168 -8.78 -0.08 8.25
N GLY A 169 -8.06 -0.28 7.14
CA GLY A 169 -6.60 -0.45 7.09
C GLY A 169 -5.82 0.87 7.02
N SER A 170 -6.19 1.89 7.80
CA SER A 170 -5.56 3.22 7.80
C SER A 170 -4.18 3.23 8.46
N LEU A 171 -3.93 2.36 9.45
CA LEU A 171 -2.68 2.26 10.19
C LEU A 171 -1.69 1.33 9.47
N GLY A 172 -0.53 1.87 9.11
CA GLY A 172 0.52 1.13 8.42
C GLY A 172 1.81 1.05 9.23
N TYR A 173 2.42 -0.13 9.25
CA TYR A 173 3.74 -0.37 9.82
C TYR A 173 4.74 -0.76 8.76
N SER A 174 5.83 -0.03 8.67
CA SER A 174 6.88 -0.22 7.66
C SER A 174 8.17 -0.71 8.27
N VAL A 175 8.88 -1.56 7.55
CA VAL A 175 10.24 -1.97 7.91
C VAL A 175 11.18 -0.77 7.98
N THR A 176 12.18 -0.88 8.85
CA THR A 176 13.23 0.12 9.05
C THR A 176 14.60 -0.57 8.98
N GLY A 177 15.70 0.21 9.01
CA GLY A 177 17.06 -0.35 9.14
C GLY A 177 17.31 -1.11 10.44
N ASP A 178 16.41 -1.01 11.42
CA ASP A 178 16.41 -1.83 12.64
C ASP A 178 15.39 -2.96 12.47
N ALA A 179 15.88 -4.20 12.37
CA ALA A 179 15.05 -5.38 12.17
C ALA A 179 14.02 -5.64 13.29
N HIS A 180 14.20 -5.01 14.46
CA HIS A 180 13.29 -5.15 15.60
C HIS A 180 12.27 -4.00 15.72
N ARG A 181 12.31 -3.02 14.81
CA ARG A 181 11.46 -1.84 14.87
C ARG A 181 10.72 -1.59 13.57
N LEU A 182 9.44 -1.33 13.69
CA LEU A 182 8.58 -0.91 12.58
C LEU A 182 8.10 0.52 12.83
N ASP A 183 8.22 1.38 11.82
CA ASP A 183 7.71 2.74 11.89
C ASP A 183 6.21 2.76 11.59
N GLY A 184 5.43 3.36 12.50
CA GLY A 184 3.99 3.50 12.37
C GLY A 184 3.56 4.81 11.73
N ILE A 185 2.59 4.75 10.83
CA ILE A 185 1.91 5.91 10.24
C ILE A 185 0.42 5.63 10.09
N GLU A 186 -0.39 6.62 10.38
CA GLU A 186 -1.83 6.57 10.16
C GLU A 186 -2.24 7.52 9.04
N LEU A 187 -2.99 6.98 8.08
CA LEU A 187 -3.56 7.72 6.96
C LEU A 187 -5.00 8.12 7.30
N GLU A 188 -5.28 9.40 7.38
CA GLU A 188 -6.63 9.94 7.46
C GLU A 188 -7.02 10.55 6.12
N THR A 189 -8.07 10.04 5.49
CA THR A 189 -8.64 10.59 4.26
C THR A 189 -9.94 11.33 4.58
N LYS A 190 -10.15 12.50 3.96
CA LYS A 190 -11.39 13.26 4.17
C LYS A 190 -12.62 12.59 3.60
N GLU A 191 -12.42 11.74 2.61
CA GLU A 191 -13.45 10.87 2.04
C GLU A 191 -12.80 9.57 1.60
N TRP A 192 -13.57 8.48 1.66
CA TRP A 192 -13.18 7.19 1.15
C TRP A 192 -14.11 6.80 0.01
N ARG A 193 -13.60 6.88 -1.23
CA ARG A 193 -14.35 6.52 -2.43
C ARG A 193 -13.44 5.76 -3.37
N VAL A 194 -13.80 4.52 -3.65
CA VAL A 194 -13.09 3.64 -4.58
C VAL A 194 -13.96 3.23 -5.74
N GLU A 195 -13.33 3.00 -6.87
CA GLU A 195 -13.94 2.46 -8.08
C GLU A 195 -13.22 1.16 -8.46
N PRO A 196 -13.91 0.16 -9.02
CA PRO A 196 -13.27 -1.02 -9.55
C PRO A 196 -12.38 -0.66 -10.75
N LEU A 197 -11.23 -1.31 -10.85
CA LEU A 197 -10.32 -1.21 -11.99
C LEU A 197 -10.12 -2.60 -12.58
N THR A 198 -10.64 -2.82 -13.79
CA THR A 198 -10.38 -4.06 -14.52
C THR A 198 -9.00 -3.98 -15.15
N LEU A 199 -8.13 -4.93 -14.82
CA LEU A 199 -6.78 -5.02 -15.36
C LEU A 199 -6.73 -6.01 -16.51
N ASP A 200 -6.33 -5.55 -17.69
CA ASP A 200 -6.07 -6.38 -18.87
C ASP A 200 -4.67 -7.02 -18.78
N ARG A 201 -3.76 -6.40 -18.03
CA ARG A 201 -2.43 -6.90 -17.70
C ARG A 201 -2.07 -6.52 -16.27
N VAL A 202 -1.53 -7.46 -15.52
CA VAL A 202 -0.95 -7.23 -14.20
C VAL A 202 0.22 -8.17 -13.95
N ASN A 203 1.39 -7.60 -13.71
CA ASN A 203 2.61 -8.32 -13.38
C ASN A 203 3.26 -7.67 -12.16
N SER A 204 3.66 -8.46 -11.21
CA SER A 204 4.46 -8.02 -10.06
C SER A 204 5.50 -9.07 -9.76
N SER A 205 6.78 -8.73 -9.90
CA SER A 205 7.87 -9.67 -9.59
C SER A 205 7.85 -10.10 -8.14
N PHE A 206 7.40 -9.22 -7.22
CA PHE A 206 7.27 -9.55 -5.80
C PHE A 206 6.29 -10.70 -5.54
N PHE A 207 5.13 -10.71 -6.23
CA PHE A 207 4.12 -11.77 -6.08
C PHE A 207 4.36 -12.96 -7.02
N ALA A 208 5.22 -12.81 -8.02
CA ALA A 208 5.63 -13.91 -8.91
C ALA A 208 6.85 -14.69 -8.39
N ASP A 209 7.45 -14.26 -7.28
CA ASP A 209 8.59 -14.93 -6.67
C ASP A 209 8.15 -16.23 -5.99
N GLU A 210 8.52 -17.38 -6.58
CA GLU A 210 8.11 -18.70 -6.11
C GLU A 210 8.80 -19.13 -4.81
N GLU A 211 9.90 -18.49 -4.41
CA GLU A 211 10.53 -18.72 -3.10
C GLU A 211 9.66 -18.11 -1.98
N ARG A 212 9.09 -16.92 -2.22
CA ARG A 212 8.14 -16.27 -1.29
C ARG A 212 6.76 -16.88 -1.37
N PHE A 213 6.27 -17.12 -2.58
CA PHE A 213 4.91 -17.57 -2.87
C PHE A 213 4.95 -18.82 -3.76
N PRO A 214 5.06 -20.01 -3.18
CA PRO A 214 5.00 -21.25 -3.94
C PRO A 214 3.80 -21.28 -4.89
N LYS A 215 3.96 -21.92 -6.03
CA LYS A 215 2.94 -21.99 -7.09
C LYS A 215 1.54 -22.33 -6.56
N GLY A 216 0.56 -21.49 -6.92
CA GLY A 216 -0.85 -21.63 -6.49
C GLY A 216 -1.13 -21.08 -5.08
N SER A 217 -0.13 -20.51 -4.39
CA SER A 217 -0.33 -19.89 -3.07
C SER A 217 -0.75 -18.42 -3.12
N VAL A 218 -0.59 -17.77 -4.26
CA VAL A 218 -0.97 -16.38 -4.50
C VAL A 218 -1.64 -16.25 -5.86
N GLU A 219 -2.72 -15.47 -5.92
CA GLU A 219 -3.45 -15.18 -7.15
C GLU A 219 -3.92 -13.74 -7.15
N PHE A 220 -3.89 -13.06 -8.30
CA PHE A 220 -4.53 -11.76 -8.45
C PHE A 220 -6.03 -11.88 -8.15
N ASP A 221 -6.55 -10.95 -7.35
CA ASP A 221 -7.96 -10.95 -6.96
C ASP A 221 -8.74 -9.83 -7.66
N HIS A 222 -8.37 -8.58 -7.39
CA HIS A 222 -9.01 -7.41 -7.99
C HIS A 222 -8.12 -6.17 -7.84
N ALA A 223 -8.49 -5.11 -8.56
CA ALA A 223 -7.91 -3.80 -8.34
C ALA A 223 -8.98 -2.74 -8.07
N LEU A 224 -8.63 -1.76 -7.24
CA LEU A 224 -9.44 -0.58 -6.93
C LEU A 224 -8.63 0.68 -7.24
N ILE A 225 -9.32 1.74 -7.60
CA ILE A 225 -8.70 3.05 -7.80
C ILE A 225 -9.48 4.12 -7.03
N MET A 226 -8.75 5.11 -6.50
CA MET A 226 -9.30 6.35 -5.97
C MET A 226 -8.50 7.54 -6.51
N ARG A 227 -9.17 8.70 -6.63
CA ARG A 227 -8.57 9.90 -7.21
C ARG A 227 -8.98 11.15 -6.45
N ASN A 228 -8.05 12.12 -6.40
CA ASN A 228 -8.28 13.48 -5.90
C ASN A 228 -8.77 13.51 -4.44
N ILE A 229 -8.19 12.69 -3.57
CA ILE A 229 -8.55 12.59 -2.16
C ILE A 229 -7.60 13.44 -1.32
N ALA A 230 -8.14 14.44 -0.62
CA ALA A 230 -7.38 15.15 0.39
C ALA A 230 -7.12 14.25 1.60
N HIS A 231 -5.89 14.28 2.12
CA HIS A 231 -5.50 13.40 3.22
C HIS A 231 -4.53 14.07 4.19
N GLU A 232 -4.45 13.49 5.36
CA GLU A 232 -3.43 13.79 6.37
C GLU A 232 -2.73 12.50 6.78
N TRP A 233 -1.44 12.60 7.08
CA TRP A 233 -0.68 11.56 7.75
C TRP A 233 -0.31 11.99 9.14
N HIS A 234 -0.59 11.10 10.08
CA HIS A 234 -0.28 11.25 11.49
C HIS A 234 0.75 10.22 11.91
N SER A 235 1.71 10.63 12.76
CA SER A 235 2.64 9.67 13.36
C SER A 235 1.87 8.71 14.26
N ALA A 236 2.06 7.42 14.07
CA ALA A 236 1.70 6.40 15.04
C ALA A 236 2.92 6.00 15.87
N SER A 237 2.69 5.32 17.00
CA SER A 237 3.79 4.77 17.81
C SER A 237 4.51 3.67 17.05
N ASP A 238 5.83 3.61 17.18
CA ASP A 238 6.62 2.51 16.64
C ASP A 238 6.17 1.19 17.27
N LEU A 239 6.30 0.11 16.50
CA LEU A 239 6.01 -1.23 16.96
C LEU A 239 7.31 -2.05 17.00
N TYR A 240 7.57 -2.71 18.13
CA TYR A 240 8.73 -3.59 18.31
C TYR A 240 8.31 -5.05 18.10
N VAL A 241 9.12 -5.80 17.33
CA VAL A 241 8.82 -7.16 16.85
C VAL A 241 9.98 -8.13 17.14
#